data_e27cf7fb3250f85cd8c20eadad0ed7d5
#
_entry.id   e27cf7fb3250f85cd8c20eadad0ed7d5
#
_cell.length_a   1.000
_cell.length_b   1.000
_cell.length_c   1.000
_cell.angle_alpha   90.00
_cell.angle_beta   90.00
_cell.angle_gamma   90.00
#
_symmetry.space_group_name_H-M   'P 1'
#
loop_
_entity.id
_entity.type
_entity.pdbx_description
1 polymer ?
#
loop_
_entity_poly.entity_id
_entity_poly.type
_entity_poly.pdbx_seq_one_letter_code
_entity_poly.pdbx_strand_id
1 'polypeptide(L)'
;MAKQILFNESARESMKKGIDKLALAVTMTLGPRGRAVVIEKSYGAPQVTFDGVTVAKEIELQDKWENLGAEFIKQAADKTNDKVGDGTTTSVVLAHAMIDEGEKIIREKGFNVIQLAEELKKISETVVIKSLEGQKEDINDNKKIEEVAALSSKDANMGKLIAEVMAKVGKEGVVTIDDSNTLGNSYMEAVLEDPYILVTDKKISAIADFIKLLEKIVQTGKKELVIIADEVDGEALATLVVNKLRGVFNVLAVKAPGFGDRRKDMLQDIAMVTGAAFISEELGKKLESADISDLGRAQKVISDKDNTTIVGGKGDKKKIDERVAQIKAQVKKTDSEYEKKNLNERVGKMSGGVAVIKVGAPTETAQKELKQRVEDAVAATRAAMEEGIVPGGGMALFNIYRMVSAGAEPHQTPVVSAAHRIIFRALRAPINAIIQNSGGDQDVQGELSKSKYDVKDKWLGFN
;
A
#
# COMPACT_ATOMS: atom_id res chain seq x y z
N MET A 1 9.95 -20.12 -23.67
CA MET A 1 9.01 -21.23 -23.44
C MET A 1 7.87 -21.13 -24.42
N ALA A 2 7.40 -22.26 -25.00
CA ALA A 2 6.20 -22.29 -25.84
C ALA A 2 4.97 -21.94 -24.99
N LYS A 3 4.09 -21.08 -25.54
CA LYS A 3 2.83 -20.74 -24.88
C LYS A 3 1.82 -21.87 -25.10
N GLN A 4 1.13 -22.25 -24.02
CA GLN A 4 -0.03 -23.15 -24.08
C GLN A 4 -1.29 -22.30 -24.16
N ILE A 5 -2.28 -22.76 -24.93
CA ILE A 5 -3.53 -22.03 -25.12
C ILE A 5 -4.67 -22.98 -24.75
N LEU A 6 -5.57 -22.51 -23.90
CA LEU A 6 -6.78 -23.21 -23.46
C LEU A 6 -7.99 -22.32 -23.79
N PHE A 7 -9.08 -22.91 -24.25
CA PHE A 7 -10.26 -22.16 -24.71
C PHE A 7 -11.54 -22.60 -23.98
N ASN A 8 -12.54 -21.75 -24.07
CA ASN A 8 -13.90 -22.02 -23.70
C ASN A 8 -14.10 -22.44 -22.22
N GLU A 9 -14.96 -23.42 -22.00
CA GLU A 9 -15.40 -23.84 -20.67
C GLU A 9 -14.26 -24.46 -19.86
N SER A 10 -13.40 -25.28 -20.48
CA SER A 10 -12.26 -25.89 -19.79
C SER A 10 -11.26 -24.85 -19.24
N ALA A 11 -11.07 -23.73 -19.93
CA ALA A 11 -10.23 -22.64 -19.45
C ALA A 11 -10.85 -21.98 -18.21
N ARG A 12 -12.17 -21.71 -18.25
CA ARG A 12 -12.89 -21.10 -17.13
C ARG A 12 -12.91 -21.99 -15.90
N GLU A 13 -13.19 -23.29 -16.09
CA GLU A 13 -13.23 -24.26 -14.98
C GLU A 13 -11.87 -24.39 -14.28
N SER A 14 -10.79 -24.47 -15.04
CA SER A 14 -9.45 -24.56 -14.46
C SER A 14 -9.10 -23.30 -13.68
N MET A 15 -9.35 -22.11 -14.24
CA MET A 15 -9.14 -20.85 -13.54
C MET A 15 -10.02 -20.74 -12.29
N LYS A 16 -11.31 -21.12 -12.38
CA LYS A 16 -12.24 -21.10 -11.24
C LYS A 16 -11.75 -21.98 -10.09
N LYS A 17 -11.26 -23.18 -10.39
CA LYS A 17 -10.67 -24.06 -9.36
C LYS A 17 -9.51 -23.39 -8.62
N GLY A 18 -8.64 -22.69 -9.35
CA GLY A 18 -7.55 -21.95 -8.73
C GLY A 18 -8.02 -20.80 -7.85
N ILE A 19 -9.00 -20.03 -8.35
CA ILE A 19 -9.68 -18.96 -7.60
C ILE A 19 -10.27 -19.51 -6.30
N ASP A 20 -11.00 -20.64 -6.38
CA ASP A 20 -11.66 -21.26 -5.24
C ASP A 20 -10.67 -21.74 -4.19
N LYS A 21 -9.57 -22.37 -4.61
CA LYS A 21 -8.53 -22.87 -3.69
C LYS A 21 -7.89 -21.72 -2.90
N LEU A 22 -7.49 -20.65 -3.58
CA LEU A 22 -6.91 -19.50 -2.90
C LEU A 22 -7.93 -18.79 -2.00
N ALA A 23 -9.12 -18.51 -2.53
CA ALA A 23 -10.16 -17.83 -1.77
C ALA A 23 -10.57 -18.60 -0.51
N LEU A 24 -10.66 -19.92 -0.57
CA LEU A 24 -10.97 -20.77 0.58
C LEU A 24 -9.90 -20.65 1.66
N ALA A 25 -8.62 -20.78 1.29
CA ALA A 25 -7.50 -20.66 2.22
C ALA A 25 -7.45 -19.29 2.91
N VAL A 26 -7.66 -18.21 2.13
CA VAL A 26 -7.68 -16.83 2.65
C VAL A 26 -8.91 -16.58 3.53
N THR A 27 -10.09 -17.06 3.11
CA THR A 27 -11.34 -16.87 3.85
C THR A 27 -11.30 -17.49 5.24
N MET A 28 -10.58 -18.60 5.41
CA MET A 28 -10.44 -19.26 6.72
C MET A 28 -9.75 -18.38 7.77
N THR A 29 -8.97 -17.36 7.37
CA THR A 29 -8.29 -16.45 8.29
C THR A 29 -9.19 -15.30 8.75
N LEU A 30 -10.37 -15.09 8.13
CA LEU A 30 -11.23 -13.93 8.37
C LEU A 30 -11.94 -13.99 9.73
N GLY A 31 -11.90 -12.87 10.43
CA GLY A 31 -12.66 -12.66 11.66
C GLY A 31 -11.92 -13.06 12.95
N PRO A 32 -12.53 -12.80 14.13
CA PRO A 32 -11.87 -12.99 15.43
C PRO A 32 -11.61 -14.46 15.78
N ARG A 33 -12.31 -15.40 15.13
CA ARG A 33 -12.08 -16.85 15.21
C ARG A 33 -11.52 -17.42 13.90
N GLY A 34 -10.86 -16.58 13.09
CA GLY A 34 -10.13 -17.02 11.93
C GLY A 34 -9.05 -18.04 12.31
N ARG A 35 -8.82 -19.02 11.43
CA ARG A 35 -7.88 -20.11 11.65
C ARG A 35 -6.52 -19.76 11.09
N ALA A 36 -5.47 -20.29 11.73
CA ALA A 36 -4.12 -20.24 11.17
C ALA A 36 -4.01 -21.13 9.93
N VAL A 37 -3.25 -20.67 8.96
CA VAL A 37 -2.85 -21.47 7.80
C VAL A 37 -1.37 -21.83 7.97
N VAL A 38 -1.05 -23.09 7.73
CA VAL A 38 0.32 -23.58 7.74
C VAL A 38 0.83 -23.64 6.31
N ILE A 39 1.92 -22.91 6.04
CA ILE A 39 2.52 -22.81 4.71
C ILE A 39 3.85 -23.55 4.74
N GLU A 40 4.01 -24.51 3.83
CA GLU A 40 5.28 -25.19 3.61
C GLU A 40 6.27 -24.23 2.95
N LYS A 41 7.50 -24.21 3.43
CA LYS A 41 8.60 -23.44 2.83
C LYS A 41 9.60 -24.38 2.19
N SER A 42 10.12 -23.96 1.03
CA SER A 42 11.17 -24.74 0.34
C SER A 42 12.43 -24.94 1.18
N TYR A 43 12.69 -24.00 2.11
CA TYR A 43 13.78 -24.04 3.08
C TYR A 43 13.30 -23.55 4.44
N GLY A 44 13.69 -24.23 5.51
CA GLY A 44 13.38 -23.86 6.89
C GLY A 44 12.12 -24.54 7.44
N ALA A 45 11.63 -24.01 8.57
CA ALA A 45 10.42 -24.51 9.21
C ALA A 45 9.15 -24.02 8.48
N PRO A 46 8.04 -24.77 8.52
CA PRO A 46 6.75 -24.30 8.02
C PRO A 46 6.35 -22.98 8.69
N GLN A 47 5.77 -22.08 7.92
CA GLN A 47 5.26 -20.81 8.43
C GLN A 47 3.80 -20.95 8.83
N VAL A 48 3.48 -20.55 10.06
CA VAL A 48 2.09 -20.48 10.54
C VAL A 48 1.67 -19.01 10.53
N THR A 49 0.58 -18.68 9.85
CA THR A 49 0.08 -17.32 9.76
C THR A 49 -1.44 -17.25 9.89
N PHE A 50 -1.93 -16.14 10.46
CA PHE A 50 -3.33 -15.77 10.50
C PHE A 50 -3.65 -14.63 9.50
N ASP A 51 -2.62 -14.14 8.81
CA ASP A 51 -2.76 -13.04 7.88
C ASP A 51 -3.13 -13.54 6.48
N GLY A 52 -4.29 -13.07 5.99
CA GLY A 52 -4.82 -13.47 4.69
C GLY A 52 -3.98 -13.00 3.51
N VAL A 53 -3.27 -11.87 3.62
CA VAL A 53 -2.37 -11.37 2.56
C VAL A 53 -1.16 -12.28 2.44
N THR A 54 -0.54 -12.63 3.56
CA THR A 54 0.58 -13.58 3.58
C THR A 54 0.17 -14.91 2.98
N VAL A 55 -1.02 -15.43 3.35
CA VAL A 55 -1.56 -16.66 2.74
C VAL A 55 -1.73 -16.50 1.24
N ALA A 56 -2.33 -15.39 0.77
CA ALA A 56 -2.54 -15.16 -0.65
C ALA A 56 -1.23 -15.10 -1.43
N LYS A 57 -0.21 -14.39 -0.92
CA LYS A 57 1.09 -14.22 -1.58
C LYS A 57 1.87 -15.53 -1.71
N GLU A 58 1.76 -16.41 -0.74
CA GLU A 58 2.53 -17.66 -0.67
C GLU A 58 1.87 -18.84 -1.42
N ILE A 59 0.59 -18.73 -1.77
CA ILE A 59 -0.08 -19.80 -2.51
C ILE A 59 0.42 -19.83 -3.95
N GLU A 60 1.02 -20.96 -4.32
CA GLU A 60 1.38 -21.34 -5.69
C GLU A 60 0.85 -22.74 -5.97
N LEU A 61 0.09 -22.89 -7.06
CA LEU A 61 -0.55 -24.15 -7.41
C LEU A 61 0.25 -24.88 -8.48
N GLN A 62 0.32 -26.21 -8.39
CA GLN A 62 1.06 -27.04 -9.33
C GLN A 62 0.48 -27.00 -10.75
N ASP A 63 -0.83 -26.98 -10.88
CA ASP A 63 -1.48 -26.82 -12.17
C ASP A 63 -1.39 -25.37 -12.64
N LYS A 64 -0.80 -25.15 -13.81
CA LYS A 64 -0.54 -23.80 -14.37
C LYS A 64 -1.80 -23.00 -14.63
N TRP A 65 -2.90 -23.66 -15.01
CA TRP A 65 -4.16 -23.00 -15.30
C TRP A 65 -4.90 -22.63 -14.03
N GLU A 66 -4.88 -23.51 -13.03
CA GLU A 66 -5.38 -23.20 -11.71
C GLU A 66 -4.54 -22.08 -11.07
N ASN A 67 -3.22 -22.15 -11.19
CA ASN A 67 -2.35 -21.09 -10.66
C ASN A 67 -2.64 -19.73 -11.29
N LEU A 68 -2.93 -19.68 -12.59
CA LEU A 68 -3.33 -18.44 -13.25
C LEU A 68 -4.61 -17.85 -12.62
N GLY A 69 -5.59 -18.69 -12.29
CA GLY A 69 -6.79 -18.28 -11.57
C GLY A 69 -6.48 -17.73 -10.17
N ALA A 70 -5.61 -18.42 -9.41
CA ALA A 70 -5.16 -17.95 -8.11
C ALA A 70 -4.47 -16.58 -8.21
N GLU A 71 -3.58 -16.37 -9.19
CA GLU A 71 -2.91 -15.09 -9.41
C GLU A 71 -3.87 -13.94 -9.75
N PHE A 72 -4.97 -14.21 -10.44
CA PHE A 72 -5.98 -13.17 -10.70
C PHE A 72 -6.65 -12.68 -9.41
N ILE A 73 -7.09 -13.58 -8.54
CA ILE A 73 -7.77 -13.16 -7.31
C ILE A 73 -6.79 -12.61 -6.26
N LYS A 74 -5.52 -13.04 -6.29
CA LYS A 74 -4.44 -12.48 -5.47
C LYS A 74 -4.30 -10.98 -5.67
N GLN A 75 -4.46 -10.48 -6.89
CA GLN A 75 -4.40 -9.04 -7.19
C GLN A 75 -5.40 -8.20 -6.39
N ALA A 76 -6.55 -8.77 -5.98
CA ALA A 76 -7.50 -8.05 -5.14
C ALA A 76 -6.92 -7.77 -3.74
N ALA A 77 -6.21 -8.76 -3.16
CA ALA A 77 -5.52 -8.58 -1.88
C ALA A 77 -4.36 -7.59 -2.01
N ASP A 78 -3.50 -7.75 -3.01
CA ASP A 78 -2.31 -6.91 -3.21
C ASP A 78 -2.68 -5.43 -3.39
N LYS A 79 -3.61 -5.13 -4.28
CA LYS A 79 -4.07 -3.74 -4.50
C LYS A 79 -4.70 -3.10 -3.27
N THR A 80 -5.40 -3.88 -2.45
CA THR A 80 -5.99 -3.40 -1.21
C THR A 80 -4.90 -3.15 -0.17
N ASN A 81 -3.94 -4.06 -0.05
CA ASN A 81 -2.80 -3.93 0.84
C ASN A 81 -1.97 -2.68 0.52
N ASP A 82 -1.60 -2.50 -0.74
CA ASP A 82 -0.75 -1.39 -1.19
C ASP A 82 -1.40 -0.02 -0.97
N LYS A 83 -2.74 0.04 -0.97
CA LYS A 83 -3.47 1.30 -0.81
C LYS A 83 -3.87 1.60 0.63
N VAL A 84 -4.24 0.58 1.40
CA VAL A 84 -4.92 0.78 2.69
C VAL A 84 -4.25 0.01 3.83
N GLY A 85 -3.66 -1.17 3.57
CA GLY A 85 -3.11 -2.05 4.60
C GLY A 85 -4.17 -2.77 5.45
N ASP A 86 -5.47 -2.62 5.13
CA ASP A 86 -6.59 -3.28 5.81
C ASP A 86 -7.63 -3.76 4.80
N GLY A 87 -8.48 -4.72 5.20
CA GLY A 87 -9.56 -5.24 4.36
C GLY A 87 -9.11 -6.18 3.23
N THR A 88 -7.87 -6.61 3.21
CA THR A 88 -7.28 -7.46 2.18
C THR A 88 -7.98 -8.81 2.06
N THR A 89 -8.22 -9.49 3.17
CA THR A 89 -9.01 -10.74 3.22
C THR A 89 -10.45 -10.50 2.76
N THR A 90 -11.05 -9.39 3.17
CA THR A 90 -12.42 -9.01 2.75
C THR A 90 -12.50 -8.80 1.24
N SER A 91 -11.50 -8.19 0.62
CA SER A 91 -11.47 -7.96 -0.84
C SER A 91 -11.43 -9.28 -1.63
N VAL A 92 -10.67 -10.28 -1.16
CA VAL A 92 -10.66 -11.63 -1.74
C VAL A 92 -12.01 -12.30 -1.61
N VAL A 93 -12.64 -12.22 -0.44
CA VAL A 93 -13.96 -12.82 -0.18
C VAL A 93 -15.03 -12.18 -1.06
N LEU A 94 -15.02 -10.87 -1.23
CA LEU A 94 -15.93 -10.15 -2.13
C LEU A 94 -15.70 -10.55 -3.59
N ALA A 95 -14.46 -10.54 -4.05
CA ALA A 95 -14.11 -10.90 -5.43
C ALA A 95 -14.53 -12.36 -5.73
N HIS A 96 -14.25 -13.28 -4.82
CA HIS A 96 -14.65 -14.68 -4.95
C HIS A 96 -16.18 -14.84 -5.05
N ALA A 97 -16.93 -14.17 -4.17
CA ALA A 97 -18.39 -14.25 -4.18
C ALA A 97 -18.99 -13.66 -5.47
N MET A 98 -18.42 -12.57 -6.00
CA MET A 98 -18.86 -12.00 -7.29
C MET A 98 -18.58 -12.95 -8.45
N ILE A 99 -17.40 -13.58 -8.48
CA ILE A 99 -17.01 -14.52 -9.53
C ILE A 99 -17.90 -15.78 -9.46
N ASP A 100 -18.11 -16.34 -8.25
CA ASP A 100 -18.90 -17.55 -8.04
C ASP A 100 -20.34 -17.37 -8.49
N GLU A 101 -21.01 -16.31 -8.07
CA GLU A 101 -22.38 -16.03 -8.47
C GLU A 101 -22.49 -15.58 -9.93
N GLY A 102 -21.50 -14.78 -10.42
CA GLY A 102 -21.44 -14.33 -11.80
C GLY A 102 -21.30 -15.49 -12.78
N GLU A 103 -20.43 -16.45 -12.50
CA GLU A 103 -20.26 -17.65 -13.33
C GLU A 103 -21.55 -18.47 -13.41
N LYS A 104 -22.24 -18.70 -12.28
CA LYS A 104 -23.52 -19.42 -12.24
C LYS A 104 -24.56 -18.73 -13.11
N ILE A 105 -24.72 -17.43 -12.97
CA ILE A 105 -25.70 -16.64 -13.73
C ILE A 105 -25.39 -16.64 -15.24
N ILE A 106 -24.12 -16.50 -15.63
CA ILE A 106 -23.72 -16.53 -17.04
C ILE A 106 -23.99 -17.93 -17.63
N ARG A 107 -23.67 -18.99 -16.91
CA ARG A 107 -23.90 -20.37 -17.34
C ARG A 107 -25.37 -20.70 -17.48
N GLU A 108 -26.20 -20.27 -16.53
CA GLU A 108 -27.65 -20.56 -16.53
C GLU A 108 -28.44 -19.76 -17.56
N LYS A 109 -28.07 -18.48 -17.78
CA LYS A 109 -28.91 -17.53 -18.53
C LYS A 109 -28.27 -16.96 -19.79
N GLY A 110 -26.99 -17.24 -20.04
CA GLY A 110 -26.28 -16.80 -21.25
C GLY A 110 -26.16 -15.29 -21.42
N PHE A 111 -26.06 -14.52 -20.34
CA PHE A 111 -25.93 -13.07 -20.42
C PHE A 111 -24.65 -12.64 -21.15
N ASN A 112 -24.71 -11.50 -21.82
CA ASN A 112 -23.51 -10.84 -22.35
C ASN A 112 -22.62 -10.39 -21.19
N VAL A 113 -21.42 -10.96 -21.12
CA VAL A 113 -20.46 -10.73 -20.02
C VAL A 113 -20.03 -9.26 -19.94
N ILE A 114 -19.90 -8.56 -21.08
CA ILE A 114 -19.49 -7.16 -21.13
C ILE A 114 -20.57 -6.27 -20.50
N GLN A 115 -21.84 -6.45 -20.92
CA GLN A 115 -22.95 -5.70 -20.34
C GLN A 115 -23.14 -5.97 -18.85
N LEU A 116 -22.96 -7.24 -18.42
CA LEU A 116 -23.03 -7.59 -17.01
C LEU A 116 -21.93 -6.92 -16.21
N ALA A 117 -20.71 -6.88 -16.73
CA ALA A 117 -19.57 -6.22 -16.09
C ALA A 117 -19.75 -4.69 -15.97
N GLU A 118 -20.30 -4.05 -17.01
CA GLU A 118 -20.66 -2.63 -16.97
C GLU A 118 -21.69 -2.31 -15.90
N GLU A 119 -22.75 -3.12 -15.81
CA GLU A 119 -23.79 -2.93 -14.78
C GLU A 119 -23.26 -3.21 -13.37
N LEU A 120 -22.39 -4.22 -13.19
CA LEU A 120 -21.71 -4.46 -11.91
C LEU A 120 -20.89 -3.26 -11.47
N LYS A 121 -20.09 -2.69 -12.38
CA LYS A 121 -19.31 -1.49 -12.11
C LYS A 121 -20.21 -0.30 -11.74
N LYS A 122 -21.26 -0.06 -12.49
CA LYS A 122 -22.21 1.02 -12.27
C LYS A 122 -22.90 0.90 -10.89
N ILE A 123 -23.40 -0.29 -10.53
CA ILE A 123 -24.04 -0.52 -9.22
C ILE A 123 -22.99 -0.33 -8.10
N SER A 124 -21.77 -0.82 -8.26
CA SER A 124 -20.71 -0.63 -7.28
C SER A 124 -20.43 0.85 -7.03
N GLU A 125 -20.30 1.68 -8.09
CA GLU A 125 -20.00 3.09 -7.98
C GLU A 125 -21.19 3.92 -7.46
N THR A 126 -22.40 3.63 -7.97
CA THR A 126 -23.58 4.49 -7.69
C THR A 126 -24.34 4.10 -6.43
N VAL A 127 -24.24 2.84 -6.00
CA VAL A 127 -24.98 2.32 -4.85
C VAL A 127 -24.03 1.96 -3.72
N VAL A 128 -23.07 1.05 -3.95
CA VAL A 128 -22.25 0.50 -2.87
C VAL A 128 -21.32 1.55 -2.29
N ILE A 129 -20.53 2.23 -3.14
CA ILE A 129 -19.56 3.25 -2.70
C ILE A 129 -20.27 4.42 -2.03
N LYS A 130 -21.35 4.94 -2.62
CA LYS A 130 -22.14 6.04 -2.01
C LYS A 130 -22.76 5.65 -0.67
N SER A 131 -23.19 4.41 -0.53
CA SER A 131 -23.72 3.92 0.74
C SER A 131 -22.64 3.72 1.80
N LEU A 132 -21.40 3.35 1.40
CA LEU A 132 -20.23 3.32 2.30
C LEU A 132 -19.87 4.73 2.75
N GLU A 133 -19.84 5.69 1.84
CA GLU A 133 -19.61 7.12 2.15
C GLU A 133 -20.64 7.65 3.16
N GLY A 134 -21.91 7.23 3.04
CA GLY A 134 -22.99 7.57 4.00
C GLY A 134 -22.82 6.92 5.37
N GLN A 135 -22.10 5.80 5.48
CA GLN A 135 -21.80 5.14 6.75
C GLN A 135 -20.49 5.61 7.38
N LYS A 136 -19.68 6.29 6.61
CA LYS A 136 -18.35 6.76 7.03
C LYS A 136 -18.43 7.65 8.26
N GLU A 137 -17.45 7.52 9.13
CA GLU A 137 -17.20 8.38 10.27
C GLU A 137 -15.76 8.89 10.21
N ASP A 138 -15.60 10.24 10.18
CA ASP A 138 -14.28 10.84 10.15
C ASP A 138 -13.59 10.71 11.53
N ILE A 139 -12.30 10.41 11.51
CA ILE A 139 -11.48 10.30 12.72
C ILE A 139 -10.68 11.58 12.92
N ASN A 140 -11.03 12.32 13.96
CA ASN A 140 -10.32 13.53 14.38
C ASN A 140 -9.79 13.46 15.82
N ASP A 141 -10.10 12.38 16.55
CA ASP A 141 -9.73 12.18 17.95
C ASP A 141 -8.59 11.16 18.07
N ASN A 142 -7.54 11.50 18.83
CA ASN A 142 -6.40 10.64 19.10
C ASN A 142 -6.79 9.28 19.70
N LYS A 143 -7.88 9.23 20.50
CA LYS A 143 -8.36 7.99 21.08
C LYS A 143 -8.86 7.02 20.00
N LYS A 144 -9.62 7.51 19.01
CA LYS A 144 -10.08 6.70 17.88
C LYS A 144 -8.92 6.26 17.01
N ILE A 145 -7.89 7.10 16.83
CA ILE A 145 -6.67 6.73 16.12
C ILE A 145 -5.96 5.57 16.84
N GLU A 146 -5.86 5.66 18.18
CA GLU A 146 -5.31 4.59 19.01
C GLU A 146 -6.12 3.28 18.89
N GLU A 147 -7.46 3.36 18.92
CA GLU A 147 -8.34 2.22 18.77
C GLU A 147 -8.16 1.52 17.40
N VAL A 148 -8.07 2.28 16.31
CA VAL A 148 -7.81 1.74 14.97
C VAL A 148 -6.43 1.07 14.90
N ALA A 149 -5.40 1.75 15.39
CA ALA A 149 -4.04 1.22 15.40
C ALA A 149 -3.91 -0.04 16.28
N ALA A 150 -4.56 -0.06 17.44
CA ALA A 150 -4.58 -1.22 18.33
C ALA A 150 -5.33 -2.41 17.70
N LEU A 151 -6.45 -2.16 17.03
CA LEU A 151 -7.21 -3.19 16.34
C LEU A 151 -6.38 -3.81 15.19
N SER A 152 -5.75 -2.99 14.37
CA SER A 152 -4.96 -3.44 13.22
C SER A 152 -3.67 -4.15 13.66
N SER A 153 -2.95 -3.62 14.65
CA SER A 153 -1.74 -4.25 15.20
C SER A 153 -2.02 -5.46 16.10
N LYS A 154 -3.26 -5.65 16.54
CA LYS A 154 -3.69 -6.65 17.54
C LYS A 154 -2.92 -6.51 18.87
N ASP A 155 -2.47 -5.30 19.18
CA ASP A 155 -1.69 -4.96 20.39
C ASP A 155 -1.99 -3.53 20.84
N ALA A 156 -2.50 -3.37 22.06
CA ALA A 156 -2.89 -2.07 22.59
C ALA A 156 -1.69 -1.12 22.80
N ASN A 157 -0.53 -1.65 23.22
CA ASN A 157 0.68 -0.84 23.41
C ASN A 157 1.22 -0.33 22.07
N MET A 158 1.20 -1.19 21.06
CA MET A 158 1.57 -0.82 19.70
C MET A 158 0.60 0.22 19.14
N GLY A 159 -0.70 0.04 19.34
CA GLY A 159 -1.71 1.01 18.97
C GLY A 159 -1.47 2.39 19.54
N LYS A 160 -1.17 2.47 20.82
CA LYS A 160 -0.81 3.72 21.50
C LYS A 160 0.44 4.37 20.90
N LEU A 161 1.50 3.58 20.68
CA LEU A 161 2.74 4.07 20.08
C LEU A 161 2.50 4.63 18.67
N ILE A 162 1.75 3.92 17.83
CA ILE A 162 1.42 4.36 16.48
C ILE A 162 0.61 5.66 16.53
N ALA A 163 -0.39 5.75 17.41
CA ALA A 163 -1.20 6.97 17.56
C ALA A 163 -0.36 8.17 18.00
N GLU A 164 0.56 7.99 18.96
CA GLU A 164 1.49 9.03 19.38
C GLU A 164 2.41 9.50 18.25
N VAL A 165 2.90 8.55 17.44
CA VAL A 165 3.72 8.84 16.26
C VAL A 165 2.92 9.61 15.22
N MET A 166 1.71 9.14 14.87
CA MET A 166 0.84 9.80 13.90
C MET A 166 0.43 11.21 14.36
N ALA A 167 0.18 11.42 15.65
CA ALA A 167 -0.11 12.74 16.19
C ALA A 167 1.07 13.71 16.05
N LYS A 168 2.32 13.22 16.17
CA LYS A 168 3.54 14.05 16.04
C LYS A 168 3.89 14.37 14.58
N VAL A 169 3.74 13.40 13.67
CA VAL A 169 4.10 13.61 12.26
C VAL A 169 2.97 14.21 11.44
N GLY A 170 1.72 14.10 11.90
CA GLY A 170 0.53 14.59 11.18
C GLY A 170 0.08 13.65 10.07
N LYS A 171 -1.06 13.98 9.44
CA LYS A 171 -1.67 13.16 8.37
C LYS A 171 -0.72 12.95 7.17
N GLU A 172 0.03 13.97 6.82
CA GLU A 172 0.96 13.98 5.68
C GLU A 172 2.38 13.50 6.05
N GLY A 173 2.62 13.18 7.33
CA GLY A 173 3.94 12.76 7.81
C GLY A 173 4.32 11.36 7.35
N VAL A 174 5.61 11.09 7.27
CA VAL A 174 6.17 9.81 6.88
C VAL A 174 6.52 9.00 8.13
N VAL A 175 6.02 7.76 8.20
CA VAL A 175 6.40 6.80 9.25
C VAL A 175 7.09 5.64 8.58
N THR A 176 8.35 5.39 8.96
CA THR A 176 9.13 4.23 8.53
C THR A 176 9.31 3.24 9.69
N ILE A 177 9.44 1.98 9.37
CA ILE A 177 9.65 0.91 10.34
C ILE A 177 11.03 0.29 10.12
N ASP A 178 11.90 0.46 11.11
CA ASP A 178 13.27 -0.08 11.10
C ASP A 178 13.41 -1.26 12.04
N ASP A 179 14.32 -2.16 11.71
CA ASP A 179 14.74 -3.23 12.62
C ASP A 179 15.59 -2.67 13.76
N SER A 180 15.29 -3.03 15.02
CA SER A 180 16.03 -2.55 16.19
C SER A 180 17.38 -3.23 16.40
N ASN A 181 17.66 -4.34 15.70
CA ASN A 181 18.92 -5.07 15.79
C ASN A 181 19.68 -4.99 14.46
N THR A 182 20.86 -4.41 14.51
CA THR A 182 21.81 -4.23 13.39
C THR A 182 22.52 -5.49 12.90
N LEU A 183 22.00 -6.67 13.14
CA LEU A 183 22.64 -7.95 12.80
C LEU A 183 21.95 -8.70 11.64
N GLY A 184 21.33 -8.01 10.73
CA GLY A 184 20.79 -8.65 9.55
C GLY A 184 20.35 -7.62 8.54
N ASN A 185 21.11 -7.42 7.47
CA ASN A 185 20.63 -6.68 6.32
C ASN A 185 19.33 -7.33 5.85
N SER A 186 18.20 -6.65 6.01
CA SER A 186 17.01 -7.07 5.31
C SER A 186 17.32 -7.01 3.81
N TYR A 187 17.09 -8.10 3.13
CA TYR A 187 17.32 -8.21 1.70
C TYR A 187 16.60 -7.08 0.98
N MET A 188 17.36 -6.24 0.23
CA MET A 188 16.93 -5.12 -0.61
C MET A 188 16.64 -3.78 0.09
N GLU A 189 17.16 -3.51 1.26
CA GLU A 189 17.13 -2.19 1.88
C GLU A 189 18.54 -1.60 1.97
N ALA A 190 18.72 -0.37 1.53
CA ALA A 190 19.96 0.37 1.66
C ALA A 190 19.78 1.49 2.69
N VAL A 191 20.63 1.50 3.71
CA VAL A 191 20.63 2.50 4.77
C VAL A 191 21.96 3.22 4.78
N LEU A 192 21.94 4.56 4.64
CA LEU A 192 23.11 5.41 4.73
C LEU A 192 22.92 6.44 5.84
N GLU A 193 23.90 6.56 6.74
CA GLU A 193 23.89 7.51 7.82
C GLU A 193 24.77 8.72 7.49
N ASP A 194 24.28 9.92 7.75
CA ASP A 194 24.92 11.23 7.48
C ASP A 194 25.53 11.34 6.05
N PRO A 195 24.79 10.90 4.99
CA PRO A 195 25.32 10.90 3.64
C PRO A 195 25.41 12.29 3.03
N TYR A 196 26.33 12.46 2.07
CA TYR A 196 26.22 13.50 1.06
C TYR A 196 25.11 13.15 0.06
N ILE A 197 24.39 14.17 -0.45
CA ILE A 197 23.27 13.98 -1.36
C ILE A 197 23.48 14.85 -2.61
N LEU A 198 23.67 14.22 -3.75
CA LEU A 198 23.72 14.84 -5.06
C LEU A 198 22.33 14.80 -5.69
N VAL A 199 21.84 15.94 -6.18
CA VAL A 199 20.51 16.05 -6.82
C VAL A 199 20.68 16.65 -8.22
N THR A 200 20.30 15.88 -9.25
CA THR A 200 20.40 16.30 -10.65
C THR A 200 19.27 15.72 -11.51
N ASP A 201 18.89 16.40 -12.56
CA ASP A 201 18.00 15.90 -13.62
C ASP A 201 18.75 15.23 -14.77
N LYS A 202 20.10 15.16 -14.69
CA LYS A 202 20.94 14.54 -15.70
C LYS A 202 20.93 13.02 -15.58
N LYS A 203 20.97 12.35 -16.71
CA LYS A 203 21.34 10.93 -16.78
C LYS A 203 22.86 10.83 -16.67
N ILE A 204 23.36 9.98 -15.77
CA ILE A 204 24.78 9.79 -15.50
C ILE A 204 25.21 8.44 -16.05
N SER A 205 25.90 8.43 -17.20
CA SER A 205 26.38 7.21 -17.86
C SER A 205 27.91 7.08 -17.86
N ALA A 206 28.63 8.22 -17.87
CA ALA A 206 30.08 8.27 -17.86
C ALA A 206 30.62 8.72 -16.51
N ILE A 207 31.68 8.08 -16.03
CA ILE A 207 32.32 8.46 -14.75
C ILE A 207 33.01 9.83 -14.85
N ALA A 208 33.45 10.20 -16.04
CA ALA A 208 34.10 11.49 -16.30
C ALA A 208 33.25 12.70 -15.91
N ASP A 209 31.90 12.53 -15.94
CA ASP A 209 30.95 13.61 -15.64
C ASP A 209 31.05 14.09 -14.19
N PHE A 210 31.51 13.26 -13.26
CA PHE A 210 31.54 13.61 -11.83
C PHE A 210 32.73 13.02 -11.04
N ILE A 211 33.75 12.49 -11.72
CA ILE A 211 34.95 11.93 -11.07
C ILE A 211 35.64 12.92 -10.14
N LYS A 212 35.73 14.19 -10.53
CA LYS A 212 36.31 15.23 -9.71
C LYS A 212 35.59 15.46 -8.39
N LEU A 213 34.25 15.33 -8.42
CA LEU A 213 33.41 15.42 -7.22
C LEU A 213 33.66 14.21 -6.30
N LEU A 214 33.74 13.00 -6.87
CA LEU A 214 34.05 11.80 -6.11
C LEU A 214 35.41 11.88 -5.42
N GLU A 215 36.46 12.34 -6.13
CA GLU A 215 37.80 12.52 -5.57
C GLU A 215 37.78 13.49 -4.39
N LYS A 216 37.07 14.61 -4.51
CA LYS A 216 36.91 15.58 -3.42
C LYS A 216 36.17 14.96 -2.21
N ILE A 217 35.12 14.15 -2.44
CA ILE A 217 34.43 13.48 -1.35
C ILE A 217 35.36 12.52 -0.61
N VAL A 218 36.17 11.70 -1.33
CA VAL A 218 37.20 10.85 -0.70
C VAL A 218 38.14 11.61 0.18
N GLN A 219 38.61 12.79 -0.28
CA GLN A 219 39.52 13.64 0.49
C GLN A 219 38.93 14.15 1.81
N THR A 220 37.58 14.22 1.92
CA THR A 220 36.91 14.58 3.19
C THR A 220 36.91 13.46 4.20
N GLY A 221 37.30 12.23 3.82
CA GLY A 221 37.19 11.02 4.65
C GLY A 221 35.78 10.44 4.78
N LYS A 222 34.78 11.06 4.18
CA LYS A 222 33.39 10.53 4.14
C LYS A 222 33.25 9.56 2.97
N LYS A 223 32.45 8.52 3.18
CA LYS A 223 32.21 7.46 2.20
C LYS A 223 30.77 7.37 1.73
N GLU A 224 29.84 7.92 2.49
CA GLU A 224 28.39 7.81 2.27
C GLU A 224 27.92 8.86 1.26
N LEU A 225 27.44 8.39 0.11
CA LEU A 225 26.92 9.22 -0.97
C LEU A 225 25.60 8.70 -1.51
N VAL A 226 24.59 9.57 -1.59
CA VAL A 226 23.33 9.32 -2.30
C VAL A 226 23.33 10.16 -3.57
N ILE A 227 23.06 9.53 -4.69
CA ILE A 227 22.91 10.17 -5.99
C ILE A 227 21.45 10.07 -6.41
N ILE A 228 20.75 11.20 -6.51
CA ILE A 228 19.38 11.28 -7.02
C ILE A 228 19.46 11.90 -8.42
N ALA A 229 19.29 11.07 -9.43
CA ALA A 229 19.47 11.44 -10.83
C ALA A 229 18.34 10.89 -11.71
N ASP A 230 18.21 11.39 -12.94
CA ASP A 230 17.24 10.79 -13.87
C ASP A 230 17.48 9.28 -14.05
N GLU A 231 18.75 8.93 -14.29
CA GLU A 231 19.22 7.55 -14.34
C GLU A 231 20.73 7.50 -14.07
N VAL A 232 21.19 6.41 -13.47
CA VAL A 232 22.63 6.11 -13.35
C VAL A 232 22.87 4.76 -14.00
N ASP A 233 23.61 4.71 -15.11
CA ASP A 233 23.84 3.47 -15.85
C ASP A 233 25.27 3.36 -16.40
N GLY A 234 25.51 2.40 -17.28
CA GLY A 234 26.74 2.21 -18.02
C GLY A 234 28.01 2.15 -17.16
N GLU A 235 29.04 2.87 -17.62
CA GLU A 235 30.35 2.95 -16.99
C GLU A 235 30.30 3.55 -15.58
N ALA A 236 29.45 4.57 -15.40
CA ALA A 236 29.29 5.24 -14.10
C ALA A 236 28.78 4.27 -13.04
N LEU A 237 27.72 3.52 -13.33
CA LEU A 237 27.15 2.54 -12.40
C LEU A 237 28.17 1.42 -12.10
N ALA A 238 28.82 0.86 -13.11
CA ALA A 238 29.82 -0.19 -12.94
C ALA A 238 30.98 0.29 -12.02
N THR A 239 31.47 1.50 -12.23
CA THR A 239 32.55 2.08 -11.41
C THR A 239 32.11 2.31 -9.97
N LEU A 240 30.88 2.82 -9.74
CA LEU A 240 30.34 3.01 -8.39
C LEU A 240 30.20 1.67 -7.66
N VAL A 241 29.70 0.61 -8.32
CA VAL A 241 29.56 -0.74 -7.75
C VAL A 241 30.93 -1.30 -7.37
N VAL A 242 31.94 -1.21 -8.24
CA VAL A 242 33.30 -1.69 -7.94
C VAL A 242 33.91 -0.97 -6.74
N ASN A 243 33.73 0.35 -6.65
CA ASN A 243 34.26 1.13 -5.52
C ASN A 243 33.50 0.83 -4.22
N LYS A 244 32.18 0.55 -4.29
CA LYS A 244 31.41 0.09 -3.14
C LYS A 244 31.91 -1.27 -2.65
N LEU A 245 32.17 -2.23 -3.54
CA LEU A 245 32.70 -3.55 -3.18
C LEU A 245 34.12 -3.46 -2.59
N ARG A 246 34.91 -2.50 -3.01
CA ARG A 246 36.24 -2.21 -2.45
C ARG A 246 36.21 -1.43 -1.13
N GLY A 247 35.02 -1.00 -0.66
CA GLY A 247 34.88 -0.21 0.56
C GLY A 247 35.41 1.22 0.48
N VAL A 248 35.64 1.72 -0.73
CA VAL A 248 36.08 3.13 -0.98
C VAL A 248 34.90 4.05 -0.77
N PHE A 249 33.74 3.72 -1.37
CA PHE A 249 32.50 4.44 -1.22
C PHE A 249 31.37 3.52 -0.78
N ASN A 250 30.43 4.04 -0.02
CA ASN A 250 29.11 3.46 0.20
C ASN A 250 28.09 4.32 -0.56
N VAL A 251 27.82 3.94 -1.81
CA VAL A 251 26.98 4.73 -2.72
C VAL A 251 25.61 4.08 -2.88
N LEU A 252 24.58 4.94 -2.89
CA LEU A 252 23.21 4.63 -3.25
C LEU A 252 22.80 5.51 -4.42
N ALA A 253 22.46 4.90 -5.56
CA ALA A 253 21.89 5.59 -6.71
C ALA A 253 20.37 5.43 -6.70
N VAL A 254 19.66 6.54 -6.73
CA VAL A 254 18.20 6.61 -6.68
C VAL A 254 17.70 7.28 -7.95
N LYS A 255 16.74 6.64 -8.60
CA LYS A 255 16.07 7.24 -9.77
C LYS A 255 15.19 8.41 -9.32
N ALA A 256 15.30 9.54 -10.02
CA ALA A 256 14.51 10.73 -9.75
C ALA A 256 13.00 10.44 -9.83
N PRO A 257 12.21 10.89 -8.84
CA PRO A 257 10.77 10.64 -8.82
C PRO A 257 10.02 11.44 -9.88
N GLY A 258 8.94 10.89 -10.43
CA GLY A 258 8.08 11.56 -11.40
C GLY A 258 8.64 11.60 -12.83
N PHE A 259 7.96 12.33 -13.71
CA PHE A 259 8.28 12.47 -15.13
C PHE A 259 8.11 13.93 -15.59
N GLY A 260 8.89 14.35 -16.61
CA GLY A 260 8.79 15.68 -17.20
C GLY A 260 8.99 16.81 -16.19
N ASP A 261 8.20 17.87 -16.28
CA ASP A 261 8.32 19.05 -15.41
C ASP A 261 8.11 18.74 -13.94
N ARG A 262 7.26 17.76 -13.62
CA ARG A 262 7.06 17.27 -12.25
C ARG A 262 8.34 16.73 -11.64
N ARG A 263 9.15 16.01 -12.42
CA ARG A 263 10.44 15.50 -11.94
C ARG A 263 11.35 16.64 -11.50
N LYS A 264 11.43 17.70 -12.29
CA LYS A 264 12.23 18.89 -11.96
C LYS A 264 11.74 19.55 -10.68
N ASP A 265 10.44 19.72 -10.54
CA ASP A 265 9.82 20.27 -9.34
C ASP A 265 10.13 19.43 -8.08
N MET A 266 10.00 18.11 -8.18
CA MET A 266 10.29 17.21 -7.05
C MET A 266 11.78 17.20 -6.71
N LEU A 267 12.67 17.23 -7.71
CA LEU A 267 14.11 17.34 -7.49
C LEU A 267 14.49 18.67 -6.82
N GLN A 268 13.86 19.78 -7.19
CA GLN A 268 14.06 21.06 -6.50
C GLN A 268 13.58 21.02 -5.05
N ASP A 269 12.44 20.37 -4.78
CA ASP A 269 11.93 20.22 -3.43
C ASP A 269 12.87 19.36 -2.58
N ILE A 270 13.41 18.26 -3.14
CA ILE A 270 14.43 17.42 -2.48
C ILE A 270 15.72 18.21 -2.22
N ALA A 271 16.19 18.97 -3.19
CA ALA A 271 17.37 19.81 -3.03
C ALA A 271 17.19 20.83 -1.89
N MET A 272 16.02 21.48 -1.80
CA MET A 272 15.73 22.40 -0.71
C MET A 272 15.71 21.73 0.67
N VAL A 273 15.05 20.57 0.78
CA VAL A 273 14.94 19.83 2.07
C VAL A 273 16.32 19.34 2.53
N THR A 274 17.18 18.94 1.61
CA THR A 274 18.53 18.43 1.93
C THR A 274 19.61 19.51 2.03
N GLY A 275 19.31 20.71 1.53
CA GLY A 275 20.29 21.80 1.40
C GLY A 275 21.23 21.62 0.20
N ALA A 276 20.90 20.74 -0.75
CA ALA A 276 21.63 20.56 -1.99
C ALA A 276 21.38 21.72 -2.97
N ALA A 277 22.32 21.94 -3.87
CA ALA A 277 22.05 22.67 -5.09
C ALA A 277 21.43 21.71 -6.12
N PHE A 278 20.30 22.09 -6.73
CA PHE A 278 19.77 21.34 -7.86
C PHE A 278 20.66 21.57 -9.10
N ILE A 279 21.34 20.52 -9.53
CA ILE A 279 22.26 20.56 -10.66
C ILE A 279 21.48 20.23 -11.93
N SER A 280 21.30 21.24 -12.78
CA SER A 280 20.58 21.13 -14.06
C SER A 280 21.24 22.02 -15.09
N GLU A 281 21.47 21.50 -16.30
CA GLU A 281 22.04 22.27 -17.41
C GLU A 281 21.12 23.42 -17.83
N GLU A 282 19.80 23.24 -17.73
CA GLU A 282 18.83 24.30 -18.00
C GLU A 282 18.95 25.49 -17.03
N LEU A 283 19.39 25.23 -15.80
CA LEU A 283 19.70 26.27 -14.80
C LEU A 283 21.15 26.79 -14.88
N GLY A 284 21.88 26.37 -15.90
CA GLY A 284 23.27 26.82 -16.14
C GLY A 284 24.31 26.12 -15.28
N LYS A 285 23.96 25.06 -14.54
CA LYS A 285 24.88 24.32 -13.67
C LYS A 285 25.16 22.92 -14.19
N LYS A 286 26.41 22.70 -14.62
CA LYS A 286 26.86 21.42 -15.15
C LYS A 286 27.34 20.50 -14.03
N LEU A 287 27.15 19.20 -14.19
CA LEU A 287 27.57 18.17 -13.22
C LEU A 287 29.10 18.14 -13.07
N GLU A 288 29.85 18.38 -14.16
CA GLU A 288 31.32 18.41 -14.18
C GLU A 288 31.90 19.56 -13.34
N SER A 289 31.11 20.60 -13.06
CA SER A 289 31.48 21.74 -12.24
C SER A 289 31.00 21.64 -10.80
N ALA A 290 30.31 20.53 -10.43
CA ALA A 290 29.81 20.35 -9.09
C ALA A 290 30.94 20.28 -8.04
N ASP A 291 30.66 20.84 -6.87
CA ASP A 291 31.58 20.86 -5.72
C ASP A 291 30.88 20.29 -4.47
N ILE A 292 31.66 20.03 -3.42
CA ILE A 292 31.14 19.56 -2.12
C ILE A 292 30.09 20.51 -1.54
N SER A 293 30.26 21.82 -1.76
CA SER A 293 29.32 22.85 -1.34
C SER A 293 27.94 22.74 -2.01
N ASP A 294 27.85 22.01 -3.12
CA ASP A 294 26.62 21.76 -3.85
C ASP A 294 25.86 20.54 -3.34
N LEU A 295 26.51 19.71 -2.53
CA LEU A 295 25.93 18.51 -1.97
C LEU A 295 25.05 18.84 -0.77
N GLY A 296 23.85 18.28 -0.78
CA GLY A 296 22.98 18.26 0.39
C GLY A 296 23.42 17.23 1.42
N ARG A 297 22.74 17.25 2.55
CA ARG A 297 22.97 16.32 3.66
C ARG A 297 21.66 15.93 4.33
N ALA A 298 21.64 14.76 4.93
CA ALA A 298 20.57 14.31 5.82
C ALA A 298 21.16 13.55 7.01
N GLN A 299 20.34 13.31 8.04
CA GLN A 299 20.76 12.43 9.14
C GLN A 299 20.83 10.98 8.68
N LYS A 300 19.85 10.55 7.87
CA LYS A 300 19.75 9.18 7.39
C LYS A 300 18.99 9.14 6.06
N VAL A 301 19.38 8.24 5.18
CA VAL A 301 18.61 7.91 3.97
C VAL A 301 18.36 6.40 3.97
N ILE A 302 17.10 6.03 3.82
CA ILE A 302 16.63 4.64 3.76
C ILE A 302 16.00 4.45 2.38
N SER A 303 16.42 3.42 1.66
CA SER A 303 15.88 3.12 0.32
C SER A 303 15.62 1.62 0.17
N ASP A 304 14.41 1.28 -0.20
CA ASP A 304 14.02 -0.03 -0.70
C ASP A 304 13.89 -0.02 -2.24
N LYS A 305 13.31 -1.05 -2.82
CA LYS A 305 13.13 -1.15 -4.28
C LYS A 305 12.10 -0.14 -4.84
N ASP A 306 11.19 0.35 -4.02
CA ASP A 306 10.05 1.18 -4.44
C ASP A 306 10.13 2.61 -3.89
N ASN A 307 10.74 2.80 -2.71
CA ASN A 307 10.72 4.06 -1.98
C ASN A 307 12.10 4.48 -1.49
N THR A 308 12.30 5.79 -1.40
CA THR A 308 13.46 6.38 -0.72
C THR A 308 12.99 7.42 0.28
N THR A 309 13.38 7.25 1.54
CA THR A 309 13.03 8.16 2.64
C THR A 309 14.27 8.91 3.11
N ILE A 310 14.20 10.23 3.10
CA ILE A 310 15.24 11.13 3.59
C ILE A 310 14.84 11.65 4.96
N VAL A 311 15.57 11.25 5.98
CA VAL A 311 15.31 11.63 7.38
C VAL A 311 16.25 12.73 7.82
N GLY A 312 15.70 13.82 8.36
CA GLY A 312 16.49 14.91 8.93
C GLY A 312 17.36 15.62 7.90
N GLY A 313 16.78 15.99 6.76
CA GLY A 313 17.45 16.82 5.76
C GLY A 313 17.95 18.12 6.36
N LYS A 314 19.14 18.57 5.95
CA LYS A 314 19.82 19.75 6.52
C LYS A 314 19.61 21.03 5.71
N GLY A 315 18.48 21.12 4.99
CA GLY A 315 18.08 22.33 4.29
C GLY A 315 17.70 23.49 5.23
N ASP A 316 17.74 24.69 4.69
CA ASP A 316 17.34 25.91 5.42
C ASP A 316 15.82 25.91 5.65
N LYS A 317 15.40 25.81 6.91
CA LYS A 317 13.99 25.76 7.30
C LYS A 317 13.19 26.95 6.74
N LYS A 318 13.76 28.15 6.73
CA LYS A 318 13.07 29.34 6.22
C LYS A 318 12.76 29.22 4.72
N LYS A 319 13.72 28.72 3.93
CA LYS A 319 13.53 28.47 2.49
C LYS A 319 12.52 27.37 2.23
N ILE A 320 12.52 26.32 3.06
CA ILE A 320 11.52 25.22 2.99
C ILE A 320 10.13 25.77 3.27
N ASP A 321 9.94 26.57 4.35
CA ASP A 321 8.65 27.16 4.70
C ASP A 321 8.14 28.13 3.62
N GLU A 322 9.02 28.92 3.00
CA GLU A 322 8.70 29.80 1.87
C GLU A 322 8.23 28.97 0.65
N ARG A 323 8.90 27.88 0.33
CA ARG A 323 8.51 26.98 -0.77
C ARG A 323 7.17 26.31 -0.50
N VAL A 324 6.95 25.82 0.70
CA VAL A 324 5.67 25.25 1.12
C VAL A 324 4.53 26.28 0.98
N ALA A 325 4.77 27.53 1.36
CA ALA A 325 3.79 28.60 1.18
C ALA A 325 3.49 28.89 -0.30
N GLN A 326 4.50 28.86 -1.17
CA GLN A 326 4.33 28.99 -2.62
C GLN A 326 3.48 27.87 -3.20
N ILE A 327 3.75 26.60 -2.85
CA ILE A 327 2.98 25.45 -3.33
C ILE A 327 1.53 25.52 -2.81
N LYS A 328 1.30 25.88 -1.55
CA LYS A 328 -0.04 26.09 -1.00
C LYS A 328 -0.82 27.20 -1.72
N ALA A 329 -0.12 28.25 -2.19
CA ALA A 329 -0.75 29.28 -2.99
C ALA A 329 -1.13 28.78 -4.40
N GLN A 330 -0.37 27.86 -4.98
CA GLN A 330 -0.68 27.18 -6.25
C GLN A 330 -1.91 26.27 -6.09
N VAL A 331 -2.03 25.51 -4.99
CA VAL A 331 -3.23 24.70 -4.68
C VAL A 331 -4.51 25.51 -4.70
N LYS A 332 -4.47 26.76 -4.21
CA LYS A 332 -5.64 27.66 -4.21
C LYS A 332 -6.00 28.21 -5.59
N LYS A 333 -5.06 28.20 -6.54
CA LYS A 333 -5.23 28.80 -7.88
C LYS A 333 -5.64 27.79 -8.94
N THR A 334 -5.36 26.50 -8.73
CA THR A 334 -5.70 25.47 -9.71
C THR A 334 -7.12 24.95 -9.48
N ASP A 335 -7.85 24.70 -10.58
CA ASP A 335 -9.19 24.10 -10.55
C ASP A 335 -9.14 22.58 -10.74
N SER A 336 -7.98 22.04 -11.11
CA SER A 336 -7.80 20.61 -11.34
C SER A 336 -7.61 19.86 -10.03
N GLU A 337 -8.56 18.99 -9.68
CA GLU A 337 -8.46 18.14 -8.47
C GLU A 337 -7.22 17.25 -8.50
N TYR A 338 -6.81 16.79 -9.68
CA TYR A 338 -5.59 16.00 -9.84
C TYR A 338 -4.32 16.83 -9.54
N GLU A 339 -4.27 18.08 -9.98
CA GLU A 339 -3.16 18.99 -9.64
C GLU A 339 -3.15 19.35 -8.16
N LYS A 340 -4.31 19.64 -7.56
CA LYS A 340 -4.44 19.89 -6.12
C LYS A 340 -3.87 18.74 -5.31
N LYS A 341 -4.24 17.50 -5.67
CA LYS A 341 -3.73 16.31 -4.99
C LYS A 341 -2.21 16.22 -5.05
N ASN A 342 -1.62 16.45 -6.24
CA ASN A 342 -0.16 16.37 -6.41
C ASN A 342 0.59 17.48 -5.65
N LEU A 343 0.05 18.71 -5.68
CA LEU A 343 0.64 19.83 -4.94
C LEU A 343 0.56 19.61 -3.43
N ASN A 344 -0.56 19.08 -2.93
CA ASN A 344 -0.71 18.72 -1.52
C ASN A 344 0.26 17.62 -1.11
N GLU A 345 0.48 16.60 -1.95
CA GLU A 345 1.49 15.57 -1.72
C GLU A 345 2.89 16.16 -1.58
N ARG A 346 3.27 17.10 -2.43
CA ARG A 346 4.56 17.81 -2.33
C ARG A 346 4.67 18.60 -1.02
N VAL A 347 3.60 19.31 -0.64
CA VAL A 347 3.54 20.02 0.65
C VAL A 347 3.75 19.05 1.80
N GLY A 348 3.07 17.90 1.79
CA GLY A 348 3.20 16.87 2.81
C GLY A 348 4.63 16.36 2.94
N LYS A 349 5.27 16.01 1.81
CA LYS A 349 6.65 15.53 1.76
C LYS A 349 7.68 16.56 2.27
N MET A 350 7.43 17.86 2.08
CA MET A 350 8.34 18.93 2.53
C MET A 350 8.10 19.37 3.97
N SER A 351 6.85 19.39 4.45
CA SER A 351 6.45 19.93 5.75
C SER A 351 6.12 18.85 6.77
N GLY A 352 5.87 17.61 6.32
CA GLY A 352 5.56 16.48 7.18
C GLY A 352 6.75 16.06 8.05
N GLY A 353 6.46 15.69 9.30
CA GLY A 353 7.45 15.03 10.16
C GLY A 353 7.81 13.66 9.61
N VAL A 354 9.04 13.20 9.87
CA VAL A 354 9.45 11.82 9.63
C VAL A 354 9.65 11.14 10.97
N ALA A 355 8.97 10.03 11.20
CA ALA A 355 9.17 9.20 12.38
C ALA A 355 9.66 7.82 11.98
N VAL A 356 10.52 7.24 12.82
CA VAL A 356 11.04 5.88 12.67
C VAL A 356 10.57 5.06 13.85
N ILE A 357 9.78 4.01 13.57
CA ILE A 357 9.40 3.01 14.58
C ILE A 357 10.41 1.87 14.50
N LYS A 358 11.14 1.64 15.61
CA LYS A 358 12.10 0.53 15.68
C LYS A 358 11.41 -0.71 16.22
N VAL A 359 11.50 -1.79 15.47
CA VAL A 359 10.88 -3.08 15.80
C VAL A 359 11.95 -4.13 16.11
N GLY A 360 11.81 -4.83 17.22
CA GLY A 360 12.74 -5.91 17.60
C GLY A 360 11.99 -7.10 18.20
N ALA A 361 12.44 -8.31 17.88
CA ALA A 361 11.93 -9.54 18.44
C ALA A 361 13.08 -10.54 18.67
N PRO A 362 12.87 -11.58 19.53
CA PRO A 362 13.93 -12.55 19.85
C PRO A 362 14.41 -13.40 18.69
N THR A 363 13.60 -13.56 17.63
CA THR A 363 13.94 -14.34 16.43
C THR A 363 13.67 -13.53 15.18
N GLU A 364 14.41 -13.79 14.11
CA GLU A 364 14.25 -13.14 12.81
C GLU A 364 12.84 -13.32 12.24
N THR A 365 12.26 -14.50 12.38
CA THR A 365 10.88 -14.77 11.91
C THR A 365 9.85 -13.93 12.67
N ALA A 366 9.98 -13.86 14.01
CA ALA A 366 9.09 -13.04 14.84
C ALA A 366 9.29 -11.55 14.56
N GLN A 367 10.50 -11.11 14.25
CA GLN A 367 10.79 -9.72 13.90
C GLN A 367 10.15 -9.34 12.57
N LYS A 368 10.27 -10.19 11.54
CA LYS A 368 9.60 -9.97 10.24
C LYS A 368 8.08 -9.90 10.37
N GLU A 369 7.48 -10.81 11.14
CA GLU A 369 6.04 -10.79 11.39
C GLU A 369 5.61 -9.52 12.14
N LEU A 370 6.36 -9.12 13.17
CA LEU A 370 6.08 -7.91 13.92
C LEU A 370 6.24 -6.65 13.06
N LYS A 371 7.29 -6.59 12.23
CA LYS A 371 7.52 -5.48 11.29
C LYS A 371 6.34 -5.33 10.34
N GLN A 372 5.93 -6.41 9.69
CA GLN A 372 4.78 -6.39 8.78
C GLN A 372 3.50 -5.95 9.48
N ARG A 373 3.23 -6.44 10.68
CA ARG A 373 2.05 -6.06 11.48
C ARG A 373 2.04 -4.58 11.83
N VAL A 374 3.22 -4.00 12.13
CA VAL A 374 3.36 -2.55 12.38
C VAL A 374 3.18 -1.74 11.09
N GLU A 375 3.72 -2.21 9.97
CA GLU A 375 3.54 -1.59 8.64
C GLU A 375 2.07 -1.53 8.26
N ASP A 376 1.35 -2.63 8.36
CA ASP A 376 -0.08 -2.73 8.09
C ASP A 376 -0.89 -1.81 9.03
N ALA A 377 -0.55 -1.78 10.31
CA ALA A 377 -1.23 -0.93 11.29
C ALA A 377 -0.99 0.57 11.05
N VAL A 378 0.21 0.97 10.63
CA VAL A 378 0.51 2.35 10.25
C VAL A 378 -0.25 2.73 8.98
N ALA A 379 -0.28 1.86 7.97
CA ALA A 379 -1.00 2.08 6.72
C ALA A 379 -2.51 2.20 6.96
N ALA A 380 -3.10 1.27 7.72
CA ALA A 380 -4.51 1.28 8.08
C ALA A 380 -4.90 2.54 8.89
N THR A 381 -4.04 2.93 9.84
CA THR A 381 -4.27 4.13 10.65
C THR A 381 -4.23 5.39 9.79
N ARG A 382 -3.29 5.49 8.85
CA ARG A 382 -3.21 6.60 7.91
C ARG A 382 -4.46 6.67 7.03
N ALA A 383 -4.84 5.55 6.41
CA ALA A 383 -6.04 5.47 5.59
C ALA A 383 -7.29 5.88 6.37
N ALA A 384 -7.41 5.45 7.63
CA ALA A 384 -8.50 5.84 8.51
C ALA A 384 -8.50 7.34 8.85
N MET A 385 -7.33 7.96 9.01
CA MET A 385 -7.22 9.41 9.22
C MET A 385 -7.56 10.23 7.95
N GLU A 386 -7.30 9.68 6.77
CA GLU A 386 -7.58 10.32 5.48
C GLU A 386 -9.04 10.16 5.06
N GLU A 387 -9.54 8.92 5.10
CA GLU A 387 -10.82 8.54 4.50
C GLU A 387 -11.90 8.25 5.56
N GLY A 388 -11.55 8.16 6.85
CA GLY A 388 -12.47 7.77 7.92
C GLY A 388 -12.61 6.26 8.09
N ILE A 389 -13.57 5.85 8.91
CA ILE A 389 -13.87 4.43 9.22
C ILE A 389 -15.33 4.09 8.95
N VAL A 390 -15.58 2.80 8.74
CA VAL A 390 -16.91 2.20 8.64
C VAL A 390 -17.05 1.04 9.62
N PRO A 391 -18.27 0.58 9.94
CA PRO A 391 -18.47 -0.58 10.82
C PRO A 391 -17.71 -1.81 10.32
N GLY A 392 -16.93 -2.43 11.20
CA GLY A 392 -16.16 -3.65 10.93
C GLY A 392 -17.03 -4.92 10.93
N GLY A 393 -16.36 -6.10 10.95
CA GLY A 393 -17.04 -7.41 11.05
C GLY A 393 -17.95 -7.75 9.86
N GLY A 394 -17.78 -7.10 8.71
CA GLY A 394 -18.66 -7.26 7.53
C GLY A 394 -19.98 -6.48 7.64
N MET A 395 -20.21 -5.75 8.75
CA MET A 395 -21.48 -5.05 9.00
C MET A 395 -21.72 -3.88 8.05
N ALA A 396 -20.73 -3.10 7.68
CA ALA A 396 -20.90 -2.01 6.72
C ALA A 396 -21.48 -2.51 5.40
N LEU A 397 -20.95 -3.60 4.86
CA LEU A 397 -21.42 -4.23 3.62
C LEU A 397 -22.81 -4.88 3.80
N PHE A 398 -23.05 -5.51 4.94
CA PHE A 398 -24.32 -6.11 5.26
C PHE A 398 -25.44 -5.06 5.45
N ASN A 399 -25.14 -3.90 6.02
CA ASN A 399 -26.07 -2.79 6.11
C ASN A 399 -26.48 -2.29 4.72
N ILE A 400 -25.56 -2.20 3.76
CA ILE A 400 -25.87 -1.87 2.36
C ILE A 400 -26.81 -2.91 1.75
N TYR A 401 -26.50 -4.20 1.94
CA TYR A 401 -27.37 -5.28 1.48
C TYR A 401 -28.80 -5.11 2.01
N ARG A 402 -28.98 -4.81 3.29
CA ARG A 402 -30.32 -4.60 3.89
C ARG A 402 -31.05 -3.39 3.29
N MET A 403 -30.35 -2.27 3.13
CA MET A 403 -30.94 -1.05 2.55
C MET A 403 -31.41 -1.27 1.13
N VAL A 404 -30.59 -1.90 0.30
CA VAL A 404 -30.88 -2.07 -1.13
C VAL A 404 -31.88 -3.19 -1.36
N SER A 405 -31.87 -4.25 -0.54
CA SER A 405 -32.87 -5.32 -0.65
C SER A 405 -34.28 -4.88 -0.27
N ALA A 406 -34.41 -3.86 0.59
CA ALA A 406 -35.72 -3.27 0.95
C ALA A 406 -36.27 -2.31 -0.13
N GLY A 407 -35.43 -1.77 -1.02
CA GLY A 407 -35.78 -0.80 -2.05
C GLY A 407 -35.74 -1.34 -3.49
N ALA A 408 -35.70 -2.65 -3.70
CA ALA A 408 -35.60 -3.24 -5.04
C ALA A 408 -36.82 -2.92 -5.91
N GLU A 409 -36.62 -2.07 -6.92
CA GLU A 409 -37.67 -1.70 -7.88
C GLU A 409 -37.95 -2.84 -8.88
N PRO A 410 -39.23 -3.12 -9.19
CA PRO A 410 -39.63 -4.28 -10.02
C PRO A 410 -39.38 -4.12 -11.53
N HIS A 411 -38.87 -2.98 -12.02
CA HIS A 411 -38.76 -2.68 -13.46
C HIS A 411 -37.34 -2.69 -14.02
N GLN A 412 -36.46 -3.54 -13.49
CA GLN A 412 -35.10 -3.65 -13.98
C GLN A 412 -34.98 -4.64 -15.14
N THR A 413 -34.10 -4.33 -16.11
CA THR A 413 -33.78 -5.31 -17.17
C THR A 413 -33.19 -6.59 -16.58
N PRO A 414 -33.29 -7.75 -17.28
CA PRO A 414 -32.74 -9.01 -16.76
C PRO A 414 -31.24 -8.93 -16.40
N VAL A 415 -30.45 -8.15 -17.16
CA VAL A 415 -29.01 -7.96 -16.91
C VAL A 415 -28.78 -7.14 -15.63
N VAL A 416 -29.53 -6.08 -15.42
CA VAL A 416 -29.47 -5.27 -14.19
C VAL A 416 -29.87 -6.10 -12.97
N SER A 417 -30.95 -6.88 -13.07
CA SER A 417 -31.37 -7.78 -11.98
C SER A 417 -30.30 -8.83 -11.67
N ALA A 418 -29.62 -9.36 -12.69
CA ALA A 418 -28.51 -10.28 -12.52
C ALA A 418 -27.33 -9.62 -11.82
N ALA A 419 -26.96 -8.40 -12.21
CA ALA A 419 -25.89 -7.66 -11.56
C ALA A 419 -26.20 -7.35 -10.10
N HIS A 420 -27.42 -6.92 -9.78
CA HIS A 420 -27.87 -6.74 -8.39
C HIS A 420 -27.75 -8.03 -7.57
N ARG A 421 -28.17 -9.17 -8.13
CA ARG A 421 -28.07 -10.45 -7.45
C ARG A 421 -26.62 -10.82 -7.12
N ILE A 422 -25.69 -10.58 -8.05
CA ILE A 422 -24.25 -10.82 -7.82
C ILE A 422 -23.73 -9.92 -6.70
N ILE A 423 -24.00 -8.62 -6.76
CA ILE A 423 -23.58 -7.67 -5.73
C ILE A 423 -24.18 -8.02 -4.37
N PHE A 424 -25.45 -8.34 -4.29
CA PHE A 424 -26.11 -8.70 -3.03
C PHE A 424 -25.51 -9.94 -2.38
N ARG A 425 -25.15 -10.95 -3.20
CA ARG A 425 -24.45 -12.11 -2.69
C ARG A 425 -23.06 -11.75 -2.16
N ALA A 426 -22.33 -10.91 -2.89
CA ALA A 426 -21.01 -10.47 -2.47
C ALA A 426 -21.04 -9.66 -1.18
N LEU A 427 -21.99 -8.72 -1.02
CA LEU A 427 -22.13 -7.89 0.19
C LEU A 427 -22.37 -8.71 1.47
N ARG A 428 -22.94 -9.89 1.36
CA ARG A 428 -23.16 -10.81 2.50
C ARG A 428 -21.98 -11.74 2.77
N ALA A 429 -21.09 -11.93 1.79
CA ALA A 429 -20.06 -12.94 1.87
C ALA A 429 -19.10 -12.74 3.05
N PRO A 430 -18.61 -11.53 3.38
CA PRO A 430 -17.69 -11.35 4.50
C PRO A 430 -18.30 -11.69 5.86
N ILE A 431 -19.51 -11.25 6.16
CA ILE A 431 -20.15 -11.55 7.44
C ILE A 431 -20.48 -13.05 7.54
N ASN A 432 -20.92 -13.67 6.44
CA ASN A 432 -21.16 -15.11 6.40
C ASN A 432 -19.87 -15.91 6.68
N ALA A 433 -18.74 -15.49 6.11
CA ALA A 433 -17.46 -16.12 6.37
C ALA A 433 -17.03 -16.00 7.84
N ILE A 434 -17.23 -14.84 8.45
CA ILE A 434 -16.93 -14.63 9.88
C ILE A 434 -17.77 -15.55 10.76
N ILE A 435 -19.08 -15.65 10.51
CA ILE A 435 -19.98 -16.53 11.27
C ILE A 435 -19.61 -18.00 11.06
N GLN A 436 -19.33 -18.41 9.82
CA GLN A 436 -18.91 -19.76 9.53
C GLN A 436 -17.60 -20.13 10.25
N ASN A 437 -16.63 -19.24 10.26
CA ASN A 437 -15.35 -19.43 10.96
C ASN A 437 -15.54 -19.52 12.49
N SER A 438 -16.57 -18.89 13.03
CA SER A 438 -16.92 -18.97 14.45
C SER A 438 -17.69 -20.24 14.85
N GLY A 439 -18.05 -21.06 13.88
CA GLY A 439 -18.87 -22.27 14.11
C GLY A 439 -20.37 -21.99 14.19
N GLY A 440 -20.81 -20.78 13.83
CA GLY A 440 -22.23 -20.40 13.75
C GLY A 440 -22.91 -20.91 12.49
N ASP A 441 -24.25 -20.99 12.54
CA ASP A 441 -25.06 -21.32 11.40
C ASP A 441 -25.07 -20.17 10.37
N GLN A 442 -25.14 -20.50 9.08
CA GLN A 442 -25.05 -19.50 7.99
C GLN A 442 -26.28 -18.57 7.89
N ASP A 443 -27.30 -18.75 8.72
CA ASP A 443 -28.46 -17.88 8.72
C ASP A 443 -28.24 -16.59 9.49
N VAL A 444 -27.47 -15.67 8.88
CA VAL A 444 -27.21 -14.31 9.40
C VAL A 444 -28.52 -13.55 9.67
N GLN A 445 -29.56 -13.76 8.87
CA GLN A 445 -30.84 -13.08 9.06
C GLN A 445 -31.55 -13.63 10.28
N GLY A 446 -31.49 -14.93 10.51
CA GLY A 446 -32.07 -15.58 11.70
C GLY A 446 -31.37 -15.14 12.99
N GLU A 447 -30.06 -15.03 12.99
CA GLU A 447 -29.27 -14.56 14.14
C GLU A 447 -29.48 -13.07 14.42
N LEU A 448 -29.49 -12.21 13.40
CA LEU A 448 -29.77 -10.78 13.54
C LEU A 448 -31.20 -10.48 13.95
N SER A 449 -32.16 -11.32 13.53
CA SER A 449 -33.58 -11.16 13.95
C SER A 449 -33.82 -11.56 15.41
N LYS A 450 -32.99 -12.46 15.96
CA LYS A 450 -33.00 -12.82 17.38
C LYS A 450 -32.44 -11.75 18.28
N SER A 451 -31.45 -11.00 17.81
CA SER A 451 -30.98 -9.79 18.49
C SER A 451 -31.98 -8.66 18.19
N LYS A 452 -32.42 -7.90 19.18
CA LYS A 452 -33.25 -6.68 18.99
C LYS A 452 -32.48 -5.59 18.24
N TYR A 453 -32.00 -5.90 17.05
CA TYR A 453 -31.17 -5.04 16.23
C TYR A 453 -31.96 -3.84 15.72
N ASP A 454 -31.68 -2.65 16.23
CA ASP A 454 -32.21 -1.41 15.68
C ASP A 454 -31.38 -1.04 14.41
N VAL A 455 -32.10 -0.97 13.27
CA VAL A 455 -31.50 -0.57 11.97
C VAL A 455 -30.82 0.78 12.03
N LYS A 456 -31.16 1.61 13.01
CA LYS A 456 -30.60 2.95 13.21
C LYS A 456 -29.19 2.94 13.79
N ASP A 457 -28.80 1.87 14.49
CA ASP A 457 -27.46 1.75 15.03
C ASP A 457 -26.55 0.99 14.06
N LYS A 458 -25.84 1.75 13.22
CA LYS A 458 -24.95 1.22 12.19
C LYS A 458 -23.73 0.47 12.78
N TRP A 459 -23.43 0.63 14.05
CA TRP A 459 -22.28 0.06 14.76
C TRP A 459 -22.59 -1.25 15.49
N LEU A 460 -23.86 -1.64 15.60
CA LEU A 460 -24.22 -2.93 16.17
C LEU A 460 -23.76 -4.08 15.29
N GLY A 461 -23.11 -5.06 15.90
CA GLY A 461 -22.61 -6.26 15.26
C GLY A 461 -22.67 -7.46 16.21
N PHE A 462 -22.10 -8.59 15.79
CA PHE A 462 -21.94 -9.77 16.62
C PHE A 462 -20.68 -9.65 17.48
N ASN A 463 -20.80 -10.00 18.77
CA ASN A 463 -19.70 -10.23 19.69
C ASN A 463 -19.28 -11.69 19.73
#